data_1fea5c003993da70e37e2901bd22d864
#
_entry.id   1fea5c003993da70e37e2901bd22d864
#
_cell.length_a   1.000
_cell.length_b   1.000
_cell.length_c   1.000
_cell.angle_alpha   90.00
_cell.angle_beta   90.00
_cell.angle_gamma   90.00
#
_symmetry.space_group_name_H-M   'P 1'
#
loop_
_entity.id
_entity.type
_entity.pdbx_description
1 polymer ?
#
loop_
_entity_poly.entity_id
_entity_poly.type
_entity_poly.pdbx_seq_one_letter_code
_entity_poly.pdbx_strand_id
1 'polypeptide(L)'
;DDIRELIEGVHYKPVSARYKVYIIDEVHMLSRNAFNALLKTLEEPPAHVKFIFATTEIRKVPVTVLSRCQRFDLRRVDVEALSTNFKQIAEAEGVSIADEAIALIARAANGSVRDGQSLLDQVIATGIKESHTLSVDSVREMLGLVDRENSFDLLELVMAGNISDALKKLDYDYANGADPILVLQDLLDVIHWLSRIKITPQIAESYLDPELDLKRSIDFTDRLSMAALTRAWQMLLKGLNEAQASSLPIHAVEMVLIRLAYLADIPT
;
A
#
# COMPACT_ATOMS: atom_id res chain seq x y z
N ASP A 1 20.48 -16.27 21.66
CA ASP A 1 21.93 -16.59 21.76
C ASP A 1 22.77 -15.62 20.91
N ASP A 2 22.38 -15.29 19.70
CA ASP A 2 23.13 -14.44 18.76
C ASP A 2 23.48 -13.05 19.31
N ILE A 3 22.57 -12.41 20.06
CA ILE A 3 22.84 -11.11 20.69
C ILE A 3 23.90 -11.19 21.78
N ARG A 4 24.02 -12.31 22.51
CA ARG A 4 25.07 -12.49 23.52
C ARG A 4 26.44 -12.62 22.86
N GLU A 5 26.52 -13.41 21.80
CA GLU A 5 27.76 -13.57 21.03
C GLU A 5 28.19 -12.23 20.40
N LEU A 6 27.21 -11.45 19.90
CA LEU A 6 27.43 -10.12 19.38
C LEU A 6 28.02 -9.20 20.46
N ILE A 7 27.44 -9.20 21.69
CA ILE A 7 27.89 -8.36 22.81
C ILE A 7 29.30 -8.75 23.25
N GLU A 8 29.64 -10.03 23.31
CA GLU A 8 30.99 -10.50 23.64
C GLU A 8 32.01 -9.99 22.60
N GLY A 9 31.62 -9.97 21.32
CA GLY A 9 32.45 -9.46 20.21
C GLY A 9 32.66 -7.94 20.20
N VAL A 10 31.82 -7.17 20.90
CA VAL A 10 31.87 -5.70 20.92
C VAL A 10 33.18 -5.16 21.54
N HIS A 11 33.73 -5.82 22.51
CA HIS A 11 34.94 -5.35 23.25
C HIS A 11 36.21 -5.44 22.40
N TYR A 12 36.22 -6.25 21.33
CA TYR A 12 37.39 -6.41 20.50
C TYR A 12 37.44 -5.35 19.42
N LYS A 13 38.62 -4.71 19.28
CA LYS A 13 38.85 -3.72 18.21
C LYS A 13 38.84 -4.40 16.82
N PRO A 14 38.42 -3.69 15.77
CA PRO A 14 38.56 -4.17 14.40
C PRO A 14 40.05 -4.26 14.00
N VAL A 15 40.38 -5.28 13.21
CA VAL A 15 41.78 -5.54 12.79
C VAL A 15 42.28 -4.50 11.79
N SER A 16 41.42 -4.10 10.82
CA SER A 16 41.81 -3.25 9.69
C SER A 16 40.96 -2.01 9.49
N ALA A 17 39.91 -1.81 10.31
CA ALA A 17 38.97 -0.70 10.18
C ALA A 17 38.99 0.22 11.38
N ARG A 18 38.47 1.46 11.25
CA ARG A 18 38.36 2.41 12.34
C ARG A 18 37.22 2.08 13.30
N TYR A 19 36.13 1.52 12.78
CA TYR A 19 34.91 1.22 13.55
C TYR A 19 34.39 -0.18 13.24
N LYS A 20 33.80 -0.84 14.25
CA LYS A 20 32.85 -1.92 14.08
C LYS A 20 31.45 -1.32 14.03
N VAL A 21 30.69 -1.62 12.99
CA VAL A 21 29.31 -1.17 12.83
C VAL A 21 28.40 -2.39 12.93
N TYR A 22 27.50 -2.36 13.88
CA TYR A 22 26.47 -3.40 14.08
C TYR A 22 25.14 -2.84 13.60
N ILE A 23 24.58 -3.44 12.57
CA ILE A 23 23.27 -3.10 12.03
C ILE A 23 22.30 -4.17 12.48
N ILE A 24 21.31 -3.80 13.30
CA ILE A 24 20.25 -4.69 13.77
C ILE A 24 18.95 -4.22 13.16
N ASP A 25 18.54 -4.97 12.14
CA ASP A 25 17.28 -4.72 11.45
C ASP A 25 16.11 -5.30 12.24
N GLU A 26 14.94 -4.69 12.11
CA GLU A 26 13.71 -5.04 12.82
C GLU A 26 13.96 -5.25 14.35
N VAL A 27 14.69 -4.32 14.93
CA VAL A 27 15.15 -4.43 16.34
C VAL A 27 14.01 -4.67 17.32
N HIS A 28 12.78 -4.30 16.99
CA HIS A 28 11.59 -4.55 17.80
C HIS A 28 11.25 -6.05 17.97
N MET A 29 11.83 -6.92 17.15
CA MET A 29 11.68 -8.38 17.28
C MET A 29 12.58 -8.98 18.37
N LEU A 30 13.50 -8.20 18.91
CA LEU A 30 14.35 -8.67 20.01
C LEU A 30 13.53 -8.92 21.28
N SER A 31 13.90 -9.98 21.99
CA SER A 31 13.32 -10.26 23.30
C SER A 31 13.71 -9.19 24.34
N ARG A 32 12.92 -9.05 25.40
CA ARG A 32 13.27 -8.15 26.52
C ARG A 32 14.63 -8.44 27.11
N ASN A 33 15.02 -9.72 27.21
CA ASN A 33 16.30 -10.13 27.71
C ASN A 33 17.45 -9.70 26.79
N ALA A 34 17.26 -9.76 25.48
CA ALA A 34 18.22 -9.28 24.50
C ALA A 34 18.41 -7.76 24.61
N PHE A 35 17.31 -6.99 24.72
CA PHE A 35 17.40 -5.56 24.99
C PHE A 35 18.15 -5.24 26.25
N ASN A 36 17.84 -5.93 27.37
CA ASN A 36 18.51 -5.72 28.64
C ASN A 36 20.02 -6.01 28.57
N ALA A 37 20.42 -7.02 27.81
CA ALA A 37 21.84 -7.34 27.60
C ALA A 37 22.57 -6.22 26.83
N LEU A 38 21.89 -5.58 25.84
CA LEU A 38 22.43 -4.46 25.06
C LEU A 38 22.56 -3.16 25.87
N LEU A 39 21.74 -2.95 26.94
CA LEU A 39 21.69 -1.67 27.65
C LEU A 39 23.06 -1.28 28.22
N LYS A 40 23.82 -2.20 28.82
CA LYS A 40 25.14 -1.92 29.40
C LYS A 40 26.10 -1.40 28.32
N THR A 41 26.08 -2.00 27.13
CA THR A 41 26.94 -1.57 26.00
C THR A 41 26.46 -0.25 25.39
N LEU A 42 25.15 0.04 25.44
CA LEU A 42 24.61 1.31 24.96
C LEU A 42 24.84 2.46 25.94
N GLU A 43 25.02 2.16 27.25
CA GLU A 43 25.37 3.17 28.27
C GLU A 43 26.82 3.61 28.14
N GLU A 44 27.72 2.66 27.95
CA GLU A 44 29.15 2.90 27.81
C GLU A 44 29.72 2.22 26.56
N PRO A 45 29.37 2.71 25.37
CA PRO A 45 29.79 2.09 24.12
C PRO A 45 31.31 2.28 23.92
N PRO A 46 32.04 1.22 23.54
CA PRO A 46 33.43 1.36 23.14
C PRO A 46 33.60 2.37 22.01
N ALA A 47 34.62 3.20 22.04
CA ALA A 47 34.82 4.29 21.06
C ALA A 47 34.89 3.83 19.60
N HIS A 48 35.25 2.56 19.40
CA HIS A 48 35.35 1.93 18.08
C HIS A 48 34.07 1.22 17.61
N VAL A 49 32.97 1.33 18.36
CA VAL A 49 31.71 0.63 18.05
C VAL A 49 30.60 1.62 17.70
N LYS A 50 29.81 1.28 16.70
CA LYS A 50 28.59 1.98 16.32
C LYS A 50 27.46 0.98 16.18
N PHE A 51 26.30 1.32 16.76
CA PHE A 51 25.06 0.56 16.58
C PHE A 51 24.11 1.35 15.69
N ILE A 52 23.50 0.66 14.72
CA ILE A 52 22.41 1.17 13.88
C ILE A 52 21.23 0.22 14.09
N PHE A 53 20.16 0.73 14.68
CA PHE A 53 18.92 0.00 14.87
C PHE A 53 17.90 0.46 13.83
N ALA A 54 17.35 -0.48 13.07
CA ALA A 54 16.23 -0.22 12.16
C ALA A 54 14.95 -0.84 12.71
N THR A 55 13.84 -0.15 12.60
CA THR A 55 12.54 -0.66 13.03
C THR A 55 11.39 0.02 12.30
N THR A 56 10.36 -0.73 12.00
CA THR A 56 9.07 -0.22 11.54
C THR A 56 8.14 0.12 12.72
N GLU A 57 8.41 -0.42 13.94
CA GLU A 57 7.55 -0.29 15.11
C GLU A 57 8.31 0.33 16.31
N ILE A 58 8.55 1.63 16.24
CA ILE A 58 9.27 2.37 17.29
C ILE A 58 8.65 2.18 18.69
N ARG A 59 7.33 2.02 18.79
CA ARG A 59 6.61 1.86 20.06
C ARG A 59 6.93 0.57 20.79
N LYS A 60 7.43 -0.45 20.10
CA LYS A 60 7.84 -1.73 20.69
C LYS A 60 9.28 -1.68 21.23
N VAL A 61 10.07 -0.67 20.85
CA VAL A 61 11.44 -0.52 21.36
C VAL A 61 11.40 0.13 22.76
N PRO A 62 12.11 -0.45 23.75
CA PRO A 62 12.11 0.10 25.10
C PRO A 62 12.62 1.54 25.16
N VAL A 63 11.97 2.37 25.98
CA VAL A 63 12.35 3.79 26.15
C VAL A 63 13.79 3.93 26.66
N THR A 64 14.28 2.98 27.46
CA THR A 64 15.66 2.92 27.94
C THR A 64 16.70 2.80 26.82
N VAL A 65 16.34 2.16 25.69
CA VAL A 65 17.17 2.09 24.49
C VAL A 65 17.05 3.39 23.69
N LEU A 66 15.81 3.83 23.46
CA LEU A 66 15.53 5.05 22.67
C LEU A 66 16.20 6.29 23.28
N SER A 67 16.26 6.41 24.61
CA SER A 67 16.90 7.55 25.28
C SER A 67 18.42 7.64 25.07
N ARG A 68 19.04 6.56 24.57
CA ARG A 68 20.49 6.47 24.30
C ARG A 68 20.81 6.47 22.82
N CYS A 69 19.80 6.58 21.98
CA CYS A 69 19.94 6.55 20.53
C CYS A 69 19.55 7.90 19.91
N GLN A 70 20.26 8.30 18.87
CA GLN A 70 19.81 9.37 18.02
C GLN A 70 18.79 8.79 17.03
N ARG A 71 17.62 9.41 16.94
CA ARG A 71 16.54 8.96 16.06
C ARG A 71 16.59 9.68 14.73
N PHE A 72 16.38 8.92 13.66
CA PHE A 72 16.20 9.39 12.28
C PHE A 72 14.95 8.76 11.72
N ASP A 73 13.95 9.59 11.41
CA ASP A 73 12.71 9.14 10.80
C ASP A 73 12.85 9.12 9.28
N LEU A 74 12.73 7.95 8.67
CA LEU A 74 12.71 7.77 7.23
C LEU A 74 11.29 7.97 6.71
N ARG A 75 11.15 8.75 5.64
CA ARG A 75 9.86 9.04 5.01
C ARG A 75 9.61 8.09 3.85
N ARG A 76 8.34 7.92 3.51
CA ARG A 76 7.95 7.30 2.25
C ARG A 76 8.47 8.13 1.08
N VAL A 77 8.91 7.46 0.03
CA VAL A 77 9.37 8.11 -1.19
C VAL A 77 8.15 8.56 -1.99
N ASP A 78 8.21 9.76 -2.55
CA ASP A 78 7.13 10.27 -3.41
C ASP A 78 7.07 9.54 -4.76
N VAL A 79 5.92 9.64 -5.43
CA VAL A 79 5.65 8.95 -6.69
C VAL A 79 6.61 9.40 -7.79
N GLU A 80 6.98 10.69 -7.82
CA GLU A 80 7.86 11.25 -8.84
C GLU A 80 9.28 10.67 -8.74
N ALA A 81 9.84 10.62 -7.52
CA ALA A 81 11.16 10.03 -7.28
C ALA A 81 11.16 8.51 -7.56
N LEU A 82 10.09 7.79 -7.18
CA LEU A 82 9.94 6.38 -7.52
C LEU A 82 9.86 6.17 -9.03
N SER A 83 9.05 6.94 -9.74
CA SER A 83 8.91 6.86 -11.20
C SER A 83 10.24 7.10 -11.91
N THR A 84 11.01 8.10 -11.46
CA THR A 84 12.34 8.36 -11.99
C THR A 84 13.29 7.18 -11.79
N ASN A 85 13.29 6.59 -10.61
CA ASN A 85 14.11 5.42 -10.29
C ASN A 85 13.70 4.20 -11.14
N PHE A 86 12.39 3.92 -11.25
CA PHE A 86 11.88 2.77 -12.00
C PHE A 86 12.14 2.91 -13.50
N LYS A 87 12.07 4.12 -14.04
CA LYS A 87 12.43 4.40 -15.43
C LYS A 87 13.91 4.07 -15.71
N GLN A 88 14.80 4.48 -14.83
CA GLN A 88 16.23 4.16 -14.96
C GLN A 88 16.49 2.65 -14.89
N ILE A 89 15.79 1.93 -14.02
CA ILE A 89 15.91 0.47 -13.94
C ILE A 89 15.40 -0.19 -15.22
N ALA A 90 14.20 0.18 -15.70
CA ALA A 90 13.63 -0.38 -16.92
C ALA A 90 14.54 -0.14 -18.14
N GLU A 91 15.11 1.06 -18.28
CA GLU A 91 16.08 1.41 -19.31
C GLU A 91 17.34 0.53 -19.21
N ALA A 92 17.86 0.31 -18.00
CA ALA A 92 19.05 -0.53 -17.78
C ALA A 92 18.80 -2.03 -18.11
N GLU A 93 17.57 -2.51 -17.87
CA GLU A 93 17.12 -3.86 -18.23
C GLU A 93 16.69 -3.97 -19.71
N GLY A 94 16.70 -2.86 -20.46
CA GLY A 94 16.37 -2.85 -21.89
C GLY A 94 14.89 -3.05 -22.21
N VAL A 95 13.99 -2.78 -21.25
CA VAL A 95 12.55 -2.88 -21.41
C VAL A 95 11.94 -1.48 -21.56
N SER A 96 11.11 -1.29 -22.59
CA SER A 96 10.36 -0.05 -22.80
C SER A 96 9.01 -0.13 -22.10
N ILE A 97 8.78 0.77 -21.15
CA ILE A 97 7.52 0.89 -20.39
C ILE A 97 7.02 2.32 -20.56
N ALA A 98 5.73 2.49 -20.83
CA ALA A 98 5.11 3.82 -20.96
C ALA A 98 5.25 4.61 -19.63
N ASP A 99 5.43 5.93 -19.71
CA ASP A 99 5.63 6.78 -18.53
C ASP A 99 4.42 6.70 -17.56
N GLU A 100 3.21 6.60 -18.11
CA GLU A 100 1.98 6.41 -17.33
C GLU A 100 1.95 5.06 -16.61
N ALA A 101 2.46 4.00 -17.25
CA ALA A 101 2.58 2.67 -16.65
C ALA A 101 3.62 2.63 -15.52
N ILE A 102 4.73 3.33 -15.68
CA ILE A 102 5.72 3.53 -14.61
C ILE A 102 5.10 4.28 -13.43
N ALA A 103 4.33 5.32 -13.70
CA ALA A 103 3.63 6.07 -12.65
C ALA A 103 2.59 5.21 -11.92
N LEU A 104 1.93 4.27 -12.62
CA LEU A 104 1.02 3.30 -12.02
C LEU A 104 1.75 2.37 -11.03
N ILE A 105 2.90 1.80 -11.44
CA ILE A 105 3.75 0.98 -10.57
C ILE A 105 4.21 1.78 -9.35
N ALA A 106 4.64 3.03 -9.54
CA ALA A 106 5.11 3.91 -8.47
C ALA A 106 3.99 4.24 -7.46
N ARG A 107 2.75 4.41 -7.91
CA ARG A 107 1.57 4.58 -7.04
C ARG A 107 1.26 3.30 -6.27
N ALA A 108 1.24 2.14 -6.95
CA ALA A 108 1.00 0.84 -6.33
C ALA A 108 2.05 0.50 -5.24
N ALA A 109 3.28 0.98 -5.39
CA ALA A 109 4.35 0.82 -4.41
C ALA A 109 4.13 1.58 -3.09
N ASN A 110 3.18 2.52 -3.04
CA ASN A 110 2.80 3.27 -1.85
C ASN A 110 4.00 3.86 -1.06
N GLY A 111 5.00 4.36 -1.78
CA GLY A 111 6.20 4.98 -1.21
C GLY A 111 7.27 3.99 -0.72
N SER A 112 7.12 2.70 -0.99
CA SER A 112 8.10 1.65 -0.72
C SER A 112 8.92 1.35 -1.97
N VAL A 113 10.23 1.60 -1.92
CA VAL A 113 11.13 1.26 -3.03
C VAL A 113 11.19 -0.24 -3.27
N ARG A 114 11.26 -1.04 -2.17
CA ARG A 114 11.32 -2.50 -2.26
C ARG A 114 10.09 -3.08 -2.97
N ASP A 115 8.89 -2.69 -2.52
CA ASP A 115 7.64 -3.21 -3.08
C ASP A 115 7.50 -2.77 -4.54
N GLY A 116 7.83 -1.52 -4.84
CA GLY A 116 7.81 -1.01 -6.19
C GLY A 116 8.81 -1.70 -7.13
N GLN A 117 10.02 -2.00 -6.65
CA GLN A 117 10.97 -2.79 -7.43
C GLN A 117 10.49 -4.22 -7.67
N SER A 118 9.82 -4.83 -6.68
CA SER A 118 9.24 -6.17 -6.86
C SER A 118 8.11 -6.17 -7.90
N LEU A 119 7.26 -5.14 -7.90
CA LEU A 119 6.22 -4.96 -8.92
C LEU A 119 6.85 -4.71 -10.31
N LEU A 120 7.86 -3.84 -10.38
CA LEU A 120 8.58 -3.56 -11.61
C LEU A 120 9.26 -4.81 -12.18
N ASP A 121 9.86 -5.64 -11.34
CA ASP A 121 10.51 -6.90 -11.74
C ASP A 121 9.51 -7.87 -12.38
N GLN A 122 8.30 -7.98 -11.82
CA GLN A 122 7.21 -8.77 -12.42
C GLN A 122 6.83 -8.26 -13.82
N VAL A 123 6.71 -6.95 -13.97
CA VAL A 123 6.40 -6.30 -15.25
C VAL A 123 7.51 -6.52 -16.26
N ILE A 124 8.77 -6.35 -15.88
CA ILE A 124 9.94 -6.58 -16.73
C ILE A 124 10.01 -8.04 -17.18
N ALA A 125 9.83 -8.99 -16.25
CA ALA A 125 9.90 -10.42 -16.56
C ALA A 125 8.86 -10.86 -17.62
N THR A 126 7.71 -10.18 -17.68
CA THR A 126 6.68 -10.40 -18.69
C THR A 126 6.99 -9.64 -19.98
N GLY A 127 7.44 -8.39 -19.87
CA GLY A 127 7.75 -7.51 -21.00
C GLY A 127 8.92 -7.98 -21.87
N ILE A 128 9.89 -8.72 -21.30
CA ILE A 128 10.98 -9.32 -22.08
C ILE A 128 10.47 -10.29 -23.15
N LYS A 129 9.28 -10.88 -22.95
CA LYS A 129 8.64 -11.78 -23.91
C LYS A 129 7.90 -11.05 -25.03
N GLU A 130 7.55 -9.80 -24.79
CA GLU A 130 6.80 -8.96 -25.72
C GLU A 130 7.75 -7.92 -26.30
N SER A 131 8.01 -7.95 -27.61
CA SER A 131 8.92 -7.02 -28.29
C SER A 131 8.32 -5.58 -28.42
N HIS A 132 7.37 -5.19 -27.57
CA HIS A 132 6.64 -3.94 -27.65
C HIS A 132 6.74 -3.14 -26.33
N THR A 133 6.54 -1.83 -26.43
CA THR A 133 6.40 -0.97 -25.25
C THR A 133 5.19 -1.41 -24.43
N LEU A 134 5.41 -1.67 -23.15
CA LEU A 134 4.34 -2.06 -22.22
C LEU A 134 3.42 -0.85 -21.96
N SER A 135 2.14 -1.04 -22.28
CA SER A 135 1.10 -0.04 -22.06
C SER A 135 0.61 -0.04 -20.60
N VAL A 136 -0.14 0.99 -20.23
CA VAL A 136 -0.79 1.06 -18.90
C VAL A 136 -1.71 -0.14 -18.68
N ASP A 137 -2.51 -0.51 -19.70
CA ASP A 137 -3.47 -1.61 -19.58
C ASP A 137 -2.79 -2.94 -19.39
N SER A 138 -1.70 -3.20 -20.13
CA SER A 138 -0.89 -4.42 -19.96
C SER A 138 -0.31 -4.51 -18.53
N VAL A 139 0.24 -3.40 -18.02
CA VAL A 139 0.81 -3.37 -16.66
C VAL A 139 -0.28 -3.51 -15.60
N ARG A 140 -1.46 -2.92 -15.80
CA ARG A 140 -2.62 -3.05 -14.92
C ARG A 140 -3.06 -4.51 -14.81
N GLU A 141 -3.19 -5.19 -15.95
CA GLU A 141 -3.55 -6.60 -16.01
C GLU A 141 -2.50 -7.49 -15.32
N MET A 142 -1.22 -7.26 -15.61
CA MET A 142 -0.11 -7.99 -14.99
C MET A 142 -0.04 -7.86 -13.47
N LEU A 143 -0.35 -6.69 -12.95
CA LEU A 143 -0.36 -6.41 -11.51
C LEU A 143 -1.67 -6.81 -10.84
N GLY A 144 -2.67 -7.28 -11.58
CA GLY A 144 -3.99 -7.61 -11.07
C GLY A 144 -4.74 -6.39 -10.52
N LEU A 145 -4.36 -5.19 -10.97
CA LEU A 145 -5.02 -3.96 -10.54
C LEU A 145 -6.36 -3.86 -11.28
N VAL A 146 -7.44 -3.82 -10.49
CA VAL A 146 -8.78 -3.60 -11.05
C VAL A 146 -8.83 -2.20 -11.66
N ASP A 147 -9.49 -2.09 -12.81
CA ASP A 147 -9.73 -0.79 -13.43
C ASP A 147 -10.60 0.07 -12.50
N ARG A 148 -10.08 1.22 -12.08
CA ARG A 148 -10.81 2.14 -11.18
C ARG A 148 -12.10 2.65 -11.79
N GLU A 149 -12.18 2.76 -13.11
CA GLU A 149 -13.43 3.05 -13.79
C GLU A 149 -14.46 1.94 -13.55
N ASN A 150 -14.03 0.68 -13.62
CA ASN A 150 -14.88 -0.48 -13.29
C ASN A 150 -15.40 -0.44 -11.87
N SER A 151 -14.55 -0.10 -10.92
CA SER A 151 -14.93 0.02 -9.50
C SER A 151 -15.86 1.21 -9.27
N PHE A 152 -15.64 2.31 -10.00
CA PHE A 152 -16.51 3.47 -9.96
C PHE A 152 -17.91 3.14 -10.54
N ASP A 153 -17.97 2.45 -11.69
CA ASP A 153 -19.22 1.98 -12.27
C ASP A 153 -20.00 1.07 -11.33
N LEU A 154 -19.29 0.11 -10.70
CA LEU A 154 -19.91 -0.78 -9.73
C LEU A 154 -20.47 0.00 -8.54
N LEU A 155 -19.72 0.96 -8.01
CA LEU A 155 -20.18 1.81 -6.93
C LEU A 155 -21.41 2.63 -7.34
N GLU A 156 -21.41 3.21 -8.55
CA GLU A 156 -22.52 4.00 -9.06
C GLU A 156 -23.80 3.16 -9.17
N LEU A 157 -23.71 1.94 -9.69
CA LEU A 157 -24.83 0.99 -9.73
C LEU A 157 -25.38 0.67 -8.33
N VAL A 158 -24.49 0.39 -7.39
CA VAL A 158 -24.88 0.07 -6.02
C VAL A 158 -25.55 1.26 -5.33
N MET A 159 -24.96 2.46 -5.44
CA MET A 159 -25.50 3.66 -4.80
C MET A 159 -26.78 4.18 -5.47
N ALA A 160 -27.03 3.81 -6.72
CA ALA A 160 -28.28 4.05 -7.42
C ALA A 160 -29.39 3.03 -7.09
N GLY A 161 -29.09 2.00 -6.28
CA GLY A 161 -30.02 0.93 -5.97
C GLY A 161 -30.17 -0.15 -7.05
N ASN A 162 -29.41 -0.07 -8.15
CA ASN A 162 -29.43 -1.03 -9.26
C ASN A 162 -28.66 -2.32 -8.92
N ILE A 163 -29.06 -2.99 -7.85
CA ILE A 163 -28.31 -4.14 -7.32
C ILE A 163 -28.24 -5.30 -8.31
N SER A 164 -29.28 -5.53 -9.11
CA SER A 164 -29.28 -6.61 -10.11
C SER A 164 -28.16 -6.46 -11.13
N ASP A 165 -27.92 -5.24 -11.59
CA ASP A 165 -26.88 -4.98 -12.60
C ASP A 165 -25.49 -4.91 -11.94
N ALA A 166 -25.42 -4.44 -10.69
CA ALA A 166 -24.19 -4.49 -9.89
C ALA A 166 -23.70 -5.93 -9.67
N LEU A 167 -24.59 -6.85 -9.32
CA LEU A 167 -24.24 -8.27 -9.15
C LEU A 167 -23.83 -8.94 -10.47
N LYS A 168 -24.52 -8.66 -11.58
CA LYS A 168 -24.12 -9.18 -12.89
C LYS A 168 -22.73 -8.68 -13.31
N LYS A 169 -22.43 -7.41 -13.01
CA LYS A 169 -21.10 -6.84 -13.27
C LYS A 169 -20.03 -7.54 -12.41
N LEU A 170 -20.29 -7.73 -11.12
CA LEU A 170 -19.40 -8.46 -10.21
C LEU A 170 -19.17 -9.90 -10.70
N ASP A 171 -20.22 -10.61 -11.09
CA ASP A 171 -20.12 -11.97 -11.64
C ASP A 171 -19.27 -12.02 -12.90
N TYR A 172 -19.45 -11.04 -13.81
CA TYR A 172 -18.65 -10.91 -15.02
C TYR A 172 -17.18 -10.67 -14.71
N ASP A 173 -16.88 -9.74 -13.81
CA ASP A 173 -15.49 -9.42 -13.42
C ASP A 173 -14.83 -10.63 -12.72
N TYR A 174 -15.57 -11.32 -11.84
CA TYR A 174 -15.10 -12.54 -11.19
C TYR A 174 -14.82 -13.68 -12.17
N ALA A 175 -15.70 -13.88 -13.16
CA ALA A 175 -15.49 -14.87 -14.22
C ALA A 175 -14.26 -14.58 -15.08
N ASN A 176 -13.87 -13.29 -15.19
CA ASN A 176 -12.65 -12.83 -15.88
C ASN A 176 -11.40 -12.78 -14.97
N GLY A 177 -11.51 -13.29 -13.73
CA GLY A 177 -10.35 -13.46 -12.85
C GLY A 177 -10.14 -12.36 -11.81
N ALA A 178 -11.09 -11.42 -11.66
CA ALA A 178 -11.00 -10.39 -10.61
C ALA A 178 -11.08 -11.04 -9.21
N ASP A 179 -10.20 -10.62 -8.30
CA ASP A 179 -10.25 -11.03 -6.91
C ASP A 179 -11.34 -10.25 -6.17
N PRO A 180 -12.37 -10.90 -5.59
CA PRO A 180 -13.43 -10.24 -4.86
C PRO A 180 -12.94 -9.36 -3.70
N ILE A 181 -11.84 -9.73 -3.06
CA ILE A 181 -11.24 -8.96 -1.96
C ILE A 181 -10.68 -7.64 -2.49
N LEU A 182 -9.98 -7.67 -3.64
CA LEU A 182 -9.47 -6.47 -4.30
C LEU A 182 -10.60 -5.55 -4.73
N VAL A 183 -11.71 -6.09 -5.26
CA VAL A 183 -12.89 -5.28 -5.60
C VAL A 183 -13.39 -4.46 -4.41
N LEU A 184 -13.46 -5.03 -3.19
CA LEU A 184 -13.86 -4.28 -1.99
C LEU A 184 -12.81 -3.23 -1.59
N GLN A 185 -11.53 -3.51 -1.77
CA GLN A 185 -10.45 -2.55 -1.49
C GLN A 185 -10.54 -1.35 -2.44
N ASP A 186 -10.76 -1.60 -3.73
CA ASP A 186 -10.91 -0.54 -4.72
C ASP A 186 -12.16 0.32 -4.46
N LEU A 187 -13.29 -0.30 -4.09
CA LEU A 187 -14.48 0.44 -3.67
C LEU A 187 -14.21 1.33 -2.44
N LEU A 188 -13.42 0.85 -1.48
CA LEU A 188 -12.97 1.66 -0.34
C LEU A 188 -12.12 2.85 -0.82
N ASP A 189 -11.18 2.63 -1.72
CA ASP A 189 -10.33 3.70 -2.24
C ASP A 189 -11.16 4.75 -3.02
N VAL A 190 -12.15 4.32 -3.81
CA VAL A 190 -13.08 5.23 -4.49
C VAL A 190 -13.89 6.05 -3.46
N ILE A 191 -14.47 5.43 -2.44
CA ILE A 191 -15.22 6.14 -1.39
C ILE A 191 -14.32 7.12 -0.62
N HIS A 192 -13.09 6.74 -0.31
CA HIS A 192 -12.12 7.63 0.33
C HIS A 192 -11.83 8.84 -0.57
N TRP A 193 -11.57 8.62 -1.86
CA TRP A 193 -11.35 9.67 -2.84
C TRP A 193 -12.53 10.64 -2.93
N LEU A 194 -13.75 10.12 -3.10
CA LEU A 194 -14.97 10.92 -3.14
C LEU A 194 -15.17 11.73 -1.85
N SER A 195 -14.88 11.15 -0.70
CA SER A 195 -14.97 11.84 0.60
C SER A 195 -13.98 13.00 0.68
N ARG A 196 -12.76 12.82 0.17
CA ARG A 196 -11.74 13.88 0.13
C ARG A 196 -12.13 15.02 -0.80
N ILE A 197 -12.62 14.72 -2.01
CA ILE A 197 -13.10 15.74 -2.95
C ILE A 197 -14.21 16.54 -2.31
N LYS A 198 -15.17 15.89 -1.66
CA LYS A 198 -16.30 16.57 -1.01
C LYS A 198 -15.89 17.54 0.12
N ILE A 199 -14.83 17.23 0.85
CA ILE A 199 -14.32 18.08 1.94
C ILE A 199 -13.38 19.17 1.41
N THR A 200 -12.53 18.83 0.45
CA THR A 200 -11.47 19.71 -0.04
C THR A 200 -11.39 19.64 -1.57
N PRO A 201 -12.27 20.35 -2.29
CA PRO A 201 -12.30 20.30 -3.76
C PRO A 201 -10.99 20.68 -4.44
N GLN A 202 -10.17 21.55 -3.80
CA GLN A 202 -8.86 21.97 -4.32
C GLN A 202 -7.84 20.83 -4.41
N ILE A 203 -8.01 19.75 -3.65
CA ILE A 203 -7.14 18.57 -3.73
C ILE A 203 -7.34 17.84 -5.06
N ALA A 204 -8.52 17.96 -5.66
CA ALA A 204 -8.82 17.37 -6.95
C ALA A 204 -7.88 17.87 -8.08
N GLU A 205 -7.42 19.13 -8.00
CA GLU A 205 -6.50 19.72 -8.96
C GLU A 205 -5.04 19.26 -8.76
N SER A 206 -4.69 18.84 -7.54
CA SER A 206 -3.32 18.43 -7.17
C SER A 206 -3.10 16.92 -7.30
N TYR A 207 -4.15 16.13 -7.28
CA TYR A 207 -4.13 14.69 -7.49
C TYR A 207 -4.54 14.41 -8.94
N LEU A 208 -3.59 14.56 -9.85
CA LEU A 208 -3.69 14.03 -11.20
C LEU A 208 -3.67 12.49 -11.12
N ASP A 209 -4.81 11.92 -10.76
CA ASP A 209 -5.07 10.52 -11.09
C ASP A 209 -5.75 10.52 -12.46
N PRO A 210 -5.02 10.20 -13.54
CA PRO A 210 -5.59 10.23 -14.89
C PRO A 210 -6.68 9.19 -15.09
N GLU A 211 -6.85 8.27 -14.15
CA GLU A 211 -7.77 7.13 -14.23
C GLU A 211 -9.18 7.45 -13.71
N LEU A 212 -9.36 8.56 -12.98
CA LEU A 212 -10.69 8.97 -12.52
C LEU A 212 -11.11 10.24 -13.23
N ASP A 213 -12.21 10.16 -13.96
CA ASP A 213 -12.86 11.37 -14.52
C ASP A 213 -13.26 12.29 -13.37
N LEU A 214 -12.51 13.39 -13.23
CA LEU A 214 -12.71 14.37 -12.18
C LEU A 214 -14.13 14.96 -12.22
N LYS A 215 -14.68 15.19 -13.42
CA LYS A 215 -16.04 15.70 -13.58
C LYS A 215 -17.07 14.69 -13.05
N ARG A 216 -16.91 13.43 -13.43
CA ARG A 216 -17.78 12.34 -12.98
C ARG A 216 -17.71 12.19 -11.45
N SER A 217 -16.50 12.30 -10.87
CA SER A 217 -16.31 12.23 -9.42
C SER A 217 -17.01 13.39 -8.70
N ILE A 218 -16.91 14.62 -9.22
CA ILE A 218 -17.58 15.79 -8.66
C ILE A 218 -19.10 15.63 -8.76
N ASP A 219 -19.63 15.31 -9.94
CA ASP A 219 -21.06 15.10 -10.14
C ASP A 219 -21.63 14.02 -9.21
N PHE A 220 -20.84 12.98 -8.94
CA PHE A 220 -21.25 11.89 -8.07
C PHE A 220 -21.22 12.32 -6.59
N THR A 221 -20.21 13.08 -6.18
CA THR A 221 -20.14 13.60 -4.81
C THR A 221 -21.25 14.62 -4.50
N ASP A 222 -21.73 15.38 -5.49
CA ASP A 222 -22.83 16.32 -5.31
C ASP A 222 -24.16 15.61 -4.99
N ARG A 223 -24.32 14.40 -5.54
CA ARG A 223 -25.51 13.56 -5.29
C ARG A 223 -25.47 12.79 -3.98
N LEU A 224 -24.31 12.64 -3.34
CA LEU A 224 -24.13 11.87 -2.11
C LEU A 224 -23.89 12.78 -0.91
N SER A 225 -24.53 12.48 0.21
CA SER A 225 -24.22 13.15 1.48
C SER A 225 -22.93 12.58 2.11
N MET A 226 -22.24 13.40 2.93
CA MET A 226 -21.10 12.90 3.72
C MET A 226 -21.50 11.73 4.64
N ALA A 227 -22.73 11.75 5.16
CA ALA A 227 -23.26 10.66 5.98
C ALA A 227 -23.39 9.35 5.16
N ALA A 228 -23.80 9.44 3.89
CA ALA A 228 -23.85 8.26 3.00
C ALA A 228 -22.46 7.71 2.72
N LEU A 229 -21.50 8.58 2.38
CA LEU A 229 -20.10 8.17 2.15
C LEU A 229 -19.47 7.53 3.39
N THR A 230 -19.69 8.09 4.57
CA THR A 230 -19.16 7.53 5.83
C THR A 230 -19.77 6.17 6.15
N ARG A 231 -21.09 6.00 5.95
CA ARG A 231 -21.76 4.71 6.13
C ARG A 231 -21.25 3.67 5.14
N ALA A 232 -21.12 4.04 3.86
CA ALA A 232 -20.58 3.18 2.82
C ALA A 232 -19.17 2.70 3.18
N TRP A 233 -18.30 3.62 3.61
CA TRP A 233 -16.97 3.28 4.10
C TRP A 233 -16.99 2.23 5.23
N GLN A 234 -17.78 2.47 6.27
CA GLN A 234 -17.87 1.56 7.41
C GLN A 234 -18.36 0.17 6.99
N MET A 235 -19.33 0.10 6.08
CA MET A 235 -19.87 -1.17 5.59
C MET A 235 -18.87 -1.93 4.74
N LEU A 236 -18.21 -1.25 3.82
CA LEU A 236 -17.18 -1.84 2.98
C LEU A 236 -16.01 -2.34 3.83
N LEU A 237 -15.55 -1.54 4.82
CA LEU A 237 -14.45 -1.94 5.72
C LEU A 237 -14.81 -3.18 6.55
N LYS A 238 -16.06 -3.23 7.07
CA LYS A 238 -16.56 -4.40 7.78
C LYS A 238 -16.68 -5.61 6.83
N GLY A 239 -17.20 -5.37 5.64
CA GLY A 239 -17.36 -6.39 4.61
C GLY A 239 -16.03 -6.97 4.12
N LEU A 240 -14.99 -6.15 4.02
CA LEU A 240 -13.64 -6.59 3.69
C LEU A 240 -13.12 -7.60 4.73
N ASN A 241 -13.29 -7.31 6.02
CA ASN A 241 -12.90 -8.25 7.09
C ASN A 241 -13.74 -9.55 7.04
N GLU A 242 -15.04 -9.45 6.73
CA GLU A 242 -15.93 -10.61 6.57
C GLU A 242 -15.50 -11.47 5.37
N ALA A 243 -15.17 -10.85 4.23
CA ALA A 243 -14.71 -11.54 3.02
C ALA A 243 -13.36 -12.24 3.23
N GLN A 244 -12.41 -11.59 3.90
CA GLN A 244 -11.10 -12.18 4.23
C GLN A 244 -11.20 -13.39 5.17
N ALA A 245 -12.21 -13.42 6.04
CA ALA A 245 -12.46 -14.54 6.96
C ALA A 245 -13.34 -15.64 6.34
N SER A 246 -13.95 -15.40 5.18
CA SER A 246 -14.89 -16.31 4.53
C SER A 246 -14.16 -17.37 3.71
N SER A 247 -14.70 -18.60 3.70
CA SER A 247 -14.27 -19.66 2.78
C SER A 247 -14.70 -19.41 1.33
N LEU A 248 -15.69 -18.55 1.11
CA LEU A 248 -16.21 -18.14 -0.21
C LEU A 248 -16.30 -16.60 -0.24
N PRO A 249 -15.18 -15.88 -0.51
CA PRO A 249 -15.14 -14.43 -0.49
C PRO A 249 -16.18 -13.76 -1.38
N ILE A 250 -16.47 -14.33 -2.56
CA ILE A 250 -17.44 -13.76 -3.51
C ILE A 250 -18.81 -13.57 -2.88
N HIS A 251 -19.33 -14.56 -2.15
CA HIS A 251 -20.65 -14.46 -1.49
C HIS A 251 -20.68 -13.38 -0.40
N ALA A 252 -19.54 -13.18 0.30
CA ALA A 252 -19.44 -12.10 1.28
C ALA A 252 -19.49 -10.73 0.57
N VAL A 253 -18.80 -10.58 -0.57
CA VAL A 253 -18.81 -9.35 -1.37
C VAL A 253 -20.21 -9.06 -1.89
N GLU A 254 -20.90 -10.04 -2.49
CA GLU A 254 -22.31 -9.89 -2.94
C GLU A 254 -23.20 -9.36 -1.79
N MET A 255 -23.09 -9.96 -0.60
CA MET A 255 -23.87 -9.53 0.56
C MET A 255 -23.51 -8.12 1.04
N VAL A 256 -22.27 -7.69 0.87
CA VAL A 256 -21.84 -6.31 1.16
C VAL A 256 -22.49 -5.32 0.18
N LEU A 257 -22.46 -5.63 -1.12
CA LEU A 257 -23.08 -4.80 -2.15
C LEU A 257 -24.60 -4.69 -1.96
N ILE A 258 -25.26 -5.82 -1.66
CA ILE A 258 -26.70 -5.83 -1.36
C ILE A 258 -26.99 -4.93 -0.15
N ARG A 259 -26.29 -5.11 0.96
CA ARG A 259 -26.45 -4.27 2.16
C ARG A 259 -26.23 -2.80 1.87
N LEU A 260 -25.24 -2.46 1.06
CA LEU A 260 -24.91 -1.09 0.71
C LEU A 260 -26.02 -0.43 -0.13
N ALA A 261 -26.57 -1.15 -1.12
CA ALA A 261 -27.67 -0.67 -1.95
C ALA A 261 -28.93 -0.38 -1.13
N TYR A 262 -29.30 -1.27 -0.22
CA TYR A 262 -30.52 -1.08 0.61
C TYR A 262 -30.35 -0.04 1.73
N LEU A 263 -29.14 0.35 2.08
CA LEU A 263 -28.91 1.46 3.02
C LEU A 263 -29.08 2.85 2.41
N ALA A 264 -28.96 2.94 1.09
CA ALA A 264 -29.27 4.17 0.38
C ALA A 264 -30.78 4.52 0.42
N ASP A 265 -31.63 3.50 0.62
CA ASP A 265 -33.09 3.63 0.65
C ASP A 265 -33.68 3.92 2.05
N ILE A 266 -32.87 3.98 3.12
CA ILE A 266 -33.41 4.32 4.46
C ILE A 266 -33.49 5.84 4.56
N PRO A 267 -34.69 6.44 4.57
CA PRO A 267 -34.84 7.86 4.80
C PRO A 267 -34.31 8.20 6.20
N THR A 268 -33.48 9.25 6.26
CA THR A 268 -32.93 9.82 7.49
C THR A 268 -34.00 10.46 8.35
#